data_c4a4ecbe0abed754c501f45460b5e2a4
#
_entry.id   c4a4ecbe0abed754c501f45460b5e2a4
#
_cell.length_a   1.000
_cell.length_b   1.000
_cell.length_c   1.000
_cell.angle_alpha   90.00
_cell.angle_beta   90.00
_cell.angle_gamma   90.00
#
_symmetry.space_group_name_H-M   'P 1'
#
loop_
_entity.id
_entity.type
_entity.pdbx_description
1 polymer ?
#
loop_
_entity_poly.entity_id
_entity_poly.type
_entity_poly.pdbx_seq_one_letter_code
_entity_poly.pdbx_strand_id
1 'polypeptide(L)'
;MAHQPVGAGFSFATNQTSASQTFTVLSDTLRVVAKNAGQHVAIGTTGPATTTDYYVPANSSATLNLGRVSSIGVVGVTTGTATVITLPEGMGNPFKVNDVIVISGVTGVTGFNTTAKIVSIQEARARGFAQFGAELTIDHDSRALNSDNAVVTDAAARRQLTVSAVTDHTTAGQLFAQQVQISGVQ
;
A
#
# COMPACT_ATOMS: atom_id res chain seq x y z
N MET A 1 13.81 21.04 -7.61
CA MET A 1 13.76 19.58 -7.54
C MET A 1 12.88 19.08 -8.66
N ALA A 2 13.35 18.12 -9.45
CA ALA A 2 12.54 17.52 -10.50
C ALA A 2 11.74 16.34 -9.91
N HIS A 3 10.48 16.23 -10.31
CA HIS A 3 9.61 15.11 -9.95
C HIS A 3 9.52 14.16 -11.13
N GLN A 4 9.94 12.92 -10.93
CA GLN A 4 9.77 11.85 -11.92
C GLN A 4 8.52 11.05 -11.56
N PRO A 5 7.49 10.96 -12.43
CA PRO A 5 6.32 10.14 -12.17
C PRO A 5 6.67 8.67 -12.04
N VAL A 6 6.02 7.98 -11.10
CA VAL A 6 6.16 6.54 -10.88
C VAL A 6 4.77 5.91 -10.88
N GLY A 7 4.55 4.95 -11.78
CA GLY A 7 3.24 4.34 -11.99
C GLY A 7 2.21 5.28 -12.59
N ALA A 8 0.96 4.85 -12.60
CA ALA A 8 -0.16 5.64 -13.10
C ALA A 8 -0.64 6.65 -12.03
N GLY A 9 -0.95 7.88 -12.47
CA GLY A 9 -1.68 8.84 -11.64
C GLY A 9 -3.17 8.48 -11.60
N PHE A 10 -3.85 9.00 -10.59
CA PHE A 10 -5.30 8.85 -10.44
C PHE A 10 -5.94 10.15 -9.94
N SER A 11 -7.26 10.23 -10.08
CA SER A 11 -8.03 11.37 -9.56
C SER A 11 -9.42 10.93 -9.15
N PHE A 12 -10.01 11.68 -8.23
CA PHE A 12 -11.39 11.49 -7.82
C PHE A 12 -12.04 12.83 -7.44
N ALA A 13 -13.36 12.89 -7.62
CA ALA A 13 -14.15 14.04 -7.22
C ALA A 13 -14.25 14.11 -5.69
N THR A 14 -14.22 15.31 -5.15
CA THR A 14 -14.31 15.60 -3.72
C THR A 14 -15.43 16.58 -3.44
N ASN A 15 -16.07 16.44 -2.29
CA ASN A 15 -17.10 17.32 -1.77
C ASN A 15 -17.02 17.34 -0.23
N GLN A 16 -18.07 17.78 0.46
CA GLN A 16 -18.14 17.76 1.93
C GLN A 16 -18.23 16.35 2.55
N THR A 17 -18.46 15.33 1.73
CA THR A 17 -18.32 13.94 2.15
C THR A 17 -16.95 13.44 1.69
N SER A 18 -16.21 12.80 2.58
CA SER A 18 -14.89 12.27 2.23
C SER A 18 -14.99 11.24 1.12
N ALA A 19 -14.20 11.44 0.08
CA ALA A 19 -13.98 10.48 -1.00
C ALA A 19 -12.58 9.89 -0.88
N SER A 20 -12.35 8.69 -1.42
CA SER A 20 -11.07 8.01 -1.30
C SER A 20 -10.73 7.15 -2.50
N GLN A 21 -9.44 6.91 -2.68
CA GLN A 21 -8.88 6.01 -3.68
C GLN A 21 -7.71 5.23 -3.07
N THR A 22 -7.70 3.91 -3.30
CA THR A 22 -6.57 3.06 -2.91
C THR A 22 -5.52 3.02 -4.01
N PHE A 23 -4.26 2.85 -3.61
CA PHE A 23 -3.15 2.68 -4.53
C PHE A 23 -2.04 1.82 -3.92
N THR A 24 -1.32 1.09 -4.77
CA THR A 24 -0.14 0.33 -4.35
C THR A 24 1.06 1.27 -4.25
N VAL A 25 1.81 1.19 -3.16
CA VAL A 25 2.98 2.05 -2.92
C VAL A 25 4.15 1.61 -3.81
N LEU A 26 4.55 2.48 -4.72
CA LEU A 26 5.66 2.30 -5.65
C LEU A 26 6.81 3.29 -5.41
N SER A 27 6.55 4.39 -4.69
CA SER A 27 7.55 5.36 -4.27
C SER A 27 7.26 5.83 -2.85
N ASP A 28 8.21 6.51 -2.23
CA ASP A 28 8.08 7.10 -0.89
C ASP A 28 7.32 8.43 -0.87
N THR A 29 6.95 8.94 -2.03
CA THR A 29 6.42 10.29 -2.19
C THR A 29 5.18 10.30 -3.08
N LEU A 30 4.12 10.97 -2.60
CA LEU A 30 2.90 11.25 -3.34
C LEU A 30 2.77 12.77 -3.56
N ARG A 31 2.70 13.19 -4.81
CA ARG A 31 2.30 14.54 -5.18
C ARG A 31 0.78 14.57 -5.35
N VAL A 32 0.13 15.48 -4.65
CA VAL A 32 -1.32 15.73 -4.76
C VAL A 32 -1.56 17.13 -5.31
N VAL A 33 -2.62 17.30 -6.07
CA VAL A 33 -3.07 18.59 -6.63
C VAL A 33 -4.56 18.75 -6.34
N ALA A 34 -4.91 19.80 -5.59
CA ALA A 34 -6.29 20.17 -5.34
C ALA A 34 -6.77 21.12 -6.45
N LYS A 35 -7.83 20.74 -7.16
CA LYS A 35 -8.44 21.54 -8.24
C LYS A 35 -9.80 22.05 -7.80
N ASN A 36 -10.10 23.32 -8.11
CA ASN A 36 -11.36 24.04 -7.90
C ASN A 36 -11.64 24.39 -6.43
N ALA A 37 -11.42 23.49 -5.47
CA ALA A 37 -11.64 23.72 -4.04
C ALA A 37 -10.42 23.34 -3.22
N GLY A 38 -10.22 23.99 -2.08
CA GLY A 38 -9.25 23.54 -1.07
C GLY A 38 -9.69 22.21 -0.47
N GLN A 39 -8.73 21.36 -0.12
CA GLN A 39 -9.01 20.00 0.30
C GLN A 39 -8.18 19.62 1.52
N HIS A 40 -8.81 18.92 2.46
CA HIS A 40 -8.13 18.23 3.54
C HIS A 40 -7.85 16.80 3.10
N VAL A 41 -6.60 16.39 3.21
CA VAL A 41 -6.09 15.12 2.66
C VAL A 41 -5.52 14.27 3.77
N ALA A 42 -6.00 13.03 3.87
CA ALA A 42 -5.46 12.00 4.74
C ALA A 42 -4.86 10.86 3.91
N ILE A 43 -3.78 10.25 4.40
CA ILE A 43 -3.16 9.06 3.81
C ILE A 43 -3.01 8.00 4.90
N GLY A 44 -3.49 6.80 4.62
CA GLY A 44 -3.42 5.70 5.58
C GLY A 44 -3.87 4.38 5.00
N THR A 45 -4.06 3.40 5.87
CA THR A 45 -4.62 2.09 5.48
C THR A 45 -6.15 2.11 5.48
N THR A 46 -6.76 2.99 6.26
CA THR A 46 -8.24 3.13 6.38
C THR A 46 -8.58 4.50 6.95
N GLY A 47 -9.79 4.95 6.67
CA GLY A 47 -10.42 6.10 7.30
C GLY A 47 -10.79 7.21 6.31
N PRO A 48 -11.89 7.92 6.57
CA PRO A 48 -12.26 9.11 5.83
C PRO A 48 -11.32 10.27 6.19
N ALA A 49 -11.09 11.17 5.24
CA ALA A 49 -10.49 12.47 5.55
C ALA A 49 -11.46 13.34 6.35
N THR A 50 -10.93 14.15 7.22
CA THR A 50 -11.65 15.11 8.05
C THR A 50 -11.10 16.52 7.83
N THR A 51 -11.83 17.55 8.24
CA THR A 51 -11.38 18.96 8.14
C THR A 51 -10.22 19.32 9.06
N THR A 52 -9.71 18.37 9.83
CA THR A 52 -8.50 18.53 10.66
C THR A 52 -7.25 17.93 10.02
N ASP A 53 -7.40 17.24 8.87
CA ASP A 53 -6.27 16.65 8.15
C ASP A 53 -5.49 17.71 7.35
N TYR A 54 -4.42 17.26 6.67
CA TYR A 54 -3.52 18.16 5.94
C TYR A 54 -4.24 18.96 4.86
N TYR A 55 -4.21 20.28 4.95
CA TYR A 55 -4.88 21.19 4.02
C TYR A 55 -4.03 21.49 2.80
N VAL A 56 -4.60 21.28 1.63
CA VAL A 56 -4.05 21.64 0.32
C VAL A 56 -4.94 22.75 -0.26
N PRO A 57 -4.44 24.00 -0.42
CA PRO A 57 -5.22 25.10 -0.98
C PRO A 57 -5.73 24.82 -2.39
N ALA A 58 -6.84 25.47 -2.77
CA ALA A 58 -7.41 25.33 -4.12
C ALA A 58 -6.38 25.71 -5.20
N ASN A 59 -6.36 24.94 -6.29
CA ASN A 59 -5.46 25.10 -7.43
C ASN A 59 -3.97 25.09 -7.07
N SER A 60 -3.63 24.42 -5.99
CA SER A 60 -2.25 24.22 -5.54
C SER A 60 -1.86 22.74 -5.47
N SER A 61 -0.59 22.48 -5.23
CA SER A 61 -0.08 21.13 -5.06
C SER A 61 0.72 20.99 -3.77
N ALA A 62 0.69 19.80 -3.19
CA ALA A 62 1.53 19.41 -2.07
C ALA A 62 2.25 18.11 -2.38
N THR A 63 3.37 17.90 -1.72
CA THR A 63 4.14 16.65 -1.77
C THR A 63 4.11 16.02 -0.39
N LEU A 64 3.58 14.81 -0.31
CA LEU A 64 3.35 14.07 0.92
C LEU A 64 4.28 12.87 0.97
N ASN A 65 4.86 12.62 2.14
CA ASN A 65 5.71 11.46 2.36
C ASN A 65 4.86 10.23 2.70
N LEU A 66 5.01 9.16 1.94
CA LEU A 66 4.32 7.88 2.15
C LEU A 66 5.09 6.94 3.12
N GLY A 67 6.24 7.39 3.60
CA GLY A 67 7.16 6.56 4.33
C GLY A 67 7.97 5.64 3.42
N ARG A 68 8.71 4.72 4.02
CA ARG A 68 9.57 3.81 3.26
C ARG A 68 8.76 2.98 2.27
N VAL A 69 9.25 2.86 1.05
CA VAL A 69 8.69 1.93 0.06
C VAL A 69 8.77 0.52 0.62
N SER A 70 7.62 -0.12 0.75
CA SER A 70 7.50 -1.47 1.26
C SER A 70 7.18 -2.40 0.10
N SER A 71 8.22 -2.96 -0.52
CA SER A 71 8.12 -4.01 -1.54
C SER A 71 9.18 -5.05 -1.22
N ILE A 72 8.77 -6.31 -1.12
CA ILE A 72 9.66 -7.41 -0.81
C ILE A 72 9.23 -8.66 -1.59
N GLY A 73 10.19 -9.46 -2.02
CA GLY A 73 9.91 -10.76 -2.63
C GLY A 73 9.19 -11.68 -1.65
N VAL A 74 8.37 -12.56 -2.17
CA VAL A 74 7.70 -13.64 -1.42
C VAL A 74 8.37 -14.96 -1.83
N VAL A 75 8.80 -15.75 -0.87
CA VAL A 75 9.49 -17.02 -1.13
C VAL A 75 8.64 -18.24 -0.78
N GLY A 76 7.54 -18.06 -0.10
CA GLY A 76 6.64 -19.13 0.28
C GLY A 76 5.24 -18.64 0.59
N VAL A 77 4.26 -19.51 0.33
CA VAL A 77 2.85 -19.31 0.66
C VAL A 77 2.34 -20.59 1.27
N THR A 78 1.80 -20.53 2.47
CA THR A 78 1.09 -21.65 3.11
C THR A 78 -0.39 -21.35 3.11
N THR A 79 -1.17 -22.18 2.42
CA THR A 79 -2.63 -22.03 2.34
C THR A 79 -3.31 -22.47 3.62
N GLY A 80 -4.45 -21.87 3.94
CA GLY A 80 -5.22 -22.16 5.14
C GLY A 80 -6.39 -21.21 5.32
N THR A 81 -7.10 -21.32 6.45
CA THR A 81 -8.11 -20.33 6.88
C THR A 81 -7.52 -18.93 7.06
N ALA A 82 -6.27 -18.88 7.47
CA ALA A 82 -5.43 -17.71 7.44
C ALA A 82 -4.18 -18.07 6.65
N THR A 83 -3.93 -17.36 5.58
CA THR A 83 -2.78 -17.63 4.71
C THR A 83 -1.51 -17.08 5.35
N VAL A 84 -0.42 -17.84 5.27
CA VAL A 84 0.91 -17.40 5.72
C VAL A 84 1.82 -17.13 4.53
N ILE A 85 2.40 -15.94 4.49
CA ILE A 85 3.37 -15.48 3.49
C ILE A 85 4.76 -15.51 4.11
N THR A 86 5.70 -16.18 3.46
CA THR A 86 7.08 -16.26 3.90
C THR A 86 7.93 -15.27 3.12
N LEU A 87 8.65 -14.41 3.84
CA LEU A 87 9.61 -13.45 3.29
C LEU A 87 11.01 -14.04 3.24
N PRO A 88 11.89 -13.57 2.32
CA PRO A 88 13.24 -14.06 2.19
C PRO A 88 14.11 -13.73 3.40
N GLU A 89 15.07 -14.60 3.68
CA GLU A 89 16.06 -14.40 4.73
C GLU A 89 16.94 -13.18 4.44
N GLY A 90 17.34 -12.47 5.48
CA GLY A 90 18.27 -11.34 5.42
C GLY A 90 17.68 -10.02 4.91
N MET A 91 16.46 -10.02 4.41
CA MET A 91 15.85 -8.80 3.82
C MET A 91 15.18 -7.89 4.86
N GLY A 92 14.94 -8.37 6.07
CA GLY A 92 14.14 -7.66 7.07
C GLY A 92 12.68 -7.50 6.66
N ASN A 93 11.79 -7.35 7.62
CA ASN A 93 10.37 -7.16 7.37
C ASN A 93 10.03 -5.66 7.26
N PRO A 94 9.53 -5.17 6.10
CA PRO A 94 9.17 -3.77 5.93
C PRO A 94 7.75 -3.42 6.39
N PHE A 95 6.95 -4.42 6.78
CA PHE A 95 5.52 -4.27 7.10
C PHE A 95 5.25 -4.23 8.58
N LYS A 96 4.03 -3.79 8.92
CA LYS A 96 3.46 -3.79 10.28
C LYS A 96 2.13 -4.53 10.31
N VAL A 97 1.75 -5.00 11.48
CA VAL A 97 0.39 -5.50 11.72
C VAL A 97 -0.63 -4.41 11.37
N ASN A 98 -1.70 -4.78 10.73
CA ASN A 98 -2.74 -3.94 10.13
C ASN A 98 -2.36 -3.24 8.80
N ASP A 99 -1.14 -3.37 8.29
CA ASP A 99 -0.87 -2.97 6.91
C ASP A 99 -1.73 -3.80 5.94
N VAL A 100 -2.23 -3.15 4.91
CA VAL A 100 -2.84 -3.82 3.75
C VAL A 100 -1.77 -4.02 2.71
N ILE A 101 -1.62 -5.25 2.22
CA ILE A 101 -0.63 -5.60 1.21
C ILE A 101 -1.29 -6.18 -0.04
N VAL A 102 -0.73 -5.86 -1.18
CA VAL A 102 -1.02 -6.50 -2.47
C VAL A 102 0.06 -7.53 -2.73
N ILE A 103 -0.35 -8.76 -2.94
CA ILE A 103 0.53 -9.86 -3.33
C ILE A 103 0.28 -10.14 -4.80
N SER A 104 1.33 -10.15 -5.59
CA SER A 104 1.28 -10.35 -7.03
C SER A 104 2.45 -11.19 -7.51
N GLY A 105 2.30 -11.84 -8.68
CA GLY A 105 3.35 -12.66 -9.28
C GLY A 105 3.45 -14.08 -8.70
N VAL A 106 2.51 -14.51 -7.86
CA VAL A 106 2.46 -15.90 -7.41
C VAL A 106 2.01 -16.79 -8.57
N THR A 107 2.88 -17.69 -8.97
CA THR A 107 2.63 -18.73 -9.98
C THR A 107 2.49 -20.10 -9.31
N GLY A 108 1.77 -21.02 -9.93
CA GLY A 108 1.54 -22.35 -9.35
C GLY A 108 0.33 -22.47 -8.42
N VAL A 109 -0.18 -21.35 -7.90
CA VAL A 109 -1.46 -21.31 -7.17
C VAL A 109 -2.39 -20.39 -7.93
N THR A 110 -3.25 -20.94 -8.77
CA THR A 110 -4.22 -20.16 -9.54
C THR A 110 -5.13 -19.38 -8.60
N GLY A 111 -5.21 -18.05 -8.80
CA GLY A 111 -6.08 -17.18 -8.01
C GLY A 111 -5.49 -16.65 -6.71
N PHE A 112 -4.22 -16.92 -6.42
CA PHE A 112 -3.60 -16.45 -5.17
C PHE A 112 -3.18 -14.97 -5.16
N ASN A 113 -3.07 -14.31 -6.30
CA ASN A 113 -2.78 -12.87 -6.31
C ASN A 113 -3.92 -12.13 -5.61
N THR A 114 -3.65 -11.53 -4.45
CA THR A 114 -4.68 -11.01 -3.56
C THR A 114 -4.26 -9.71 -2.89
N THR A 115 -5.25 -9.01 -2.36
CA THR A 115 -5.05 -7.88 -1.43
C THR A 115 -5.63 -8.29 -0.09
N ALA A 116 -4.81 -8.23 0.95
CA ALA A 116 -5.20 -8.67 2.28
C ALA A 116 -4.51 -7.84 3.37
N LYS A 117 -5.10 -7.87 4.56
CA LYS A 117 -4.57 -7.20 5.74
C LYS A 117 -3.67 -8.15 6.52
N ILE A 118 -2.56 -7.64 7.05
CA ILE A 118 -1.67 -8.40 7.92
C ILE A 118 -2.30 -8.49 9.32
N VAL A 119 -2.52 -9.70 9.79
CA VAL A 119 -3.09 -10.00 11.10
C VAL A 119 -1.99 -10.18 12.15
N SER A 120 -0.92 -10.89 11.79
CA SER A 120 0.22 -11.10 12.68
C SER A 120 1.52 -11.20 11.90
N ILE A 121 2.62 -10.94 12.57
CA ILE A 121 3.98 -11.03 12.03
C ILE A 121 4.80 -11.87 13.00
N GLN A 122 5.49 -12.87 12.47
CA GLN A 122 6.45 -13.67 13.21
C GLN A 122 7.83 -13.49 12.58
N GLU A 123 8.72 -12.84 13.33
CA GLU A 123 10.10 -12.65 12.91
C GLU A 123 10.92 -13.94 13.09
N ALA A 124 11.88 -14.19 12.21
CA ALA A 124 12.67 -15.42 12.17
C ALA A 124 13.35 -15.77 13.51
N ARG A 125 13.71 -14.77 14.31
CA ARG A 125 14.37 -14.94 15.61
C ARG A 125 13.53 -15.67 16.65
N ALA A 126 12.19 -15.70 16.47
CA ALA A 126 11.29 -16.34 17.45
C ALA A 126 11.31 -17.88 17.36
N ARG A 127 11.81 -18.48 16.28
CA ARG A 127 11.77 -19.94 16.05
C ARG A 127 13.11 -20.67 16.22
N GLY A 128 14.22 -19.97 16.46
CA GLY A 128 15.53 -20.59 16.70
C GLY A 128 16.22 -21.23 15.48
N PHE A 129 15.59 -21.24 14.31
CA PHE A 129 16.16 -21.70 13.05
C PHE A 129 15.95 -20.62 11.99
N ALA A 130 17.02 -19.94 11.61
CA ALA A 130 17.00 -18.78 10.72
C ALA A 130 16.95 -19.18 9.23
N GLN A 131 15.86 -19.81 8.80
CA GLN A 131 15.64 -20.08 7.36
C GLN A 131 14.69 -19.08 6.70
N PHE A 132 14.07 -18.18 7.45
CA PHE A 132 13.10 -17.21 6.94
C PHE A 132 13.40 -15.80 7.43
N GLY A 133 13.07 -14.79 6.63
CA GLY A 133 13.16 -13.39 7.05
C GLY A 133 12.03 -13.01 8.01
N ALA A 134 10.80 -13.34 7.69
CA ALA A 134 9.60 -13.22 8.52
C ALA A 134 8.45 -14.05 7.91
N GLU A 135 7.46 -14.38 8.72
CA GLU A 135 6.18 -14.94 8.29
C GLU A 135 5.08 -13.93 8.58
N LEU A 136 4.30 -13.60 7.55
CA LEU A 136 3.14 -12.71 7.64
C LEU A 136 1.87 -13.54 7.58
N THR A 137 1.07 -13.52 8.62
CA THR A 137 -0.30 -14.08 8.56
C THR A 137 -1.23 -13.01 8.03
N ILE A 138 -1.99 -13.31 6.98
CA ILE A 138 -2.94 -12.39 6.35
C ILE A 138 -4.38 -12.88 6.50
N ASP A 139 -5.35 -11.96 6.48
CA ASP A 139 -6.78 -12.23 6.58
C ASP A 139 -7.37 -12.73 5.26
N HIS A 140 -6.75 -13.74 4.67
CA HIS A 140 -7.18 -14.34 3.42
C HIS A 140 -7.36 -15.86 3.60
N ASP A 141 -8.58 -16.36 3.33
CA ASP A 141 -8.86 -17.78 3.32
C ASP A 141 -8.49 -18.38 1.95
N SER A 142 -7.42 -19.14 1.94
CA SER A 142 -6.88 -19.77 0.72
C SER A 142 -7.08 -21.28 0.69
N ARG A 143 -7.93 -21.87 1.54
CA ARG A 143 -8.17 -23.34 1.60
C ARG A 143 -8.67 -23.94 0.29
N ALA A 144 -9.41 -23.15 -0.49
CA ALA A 144 -9.92 -23.56 -1.79
C ALA A 144 -8.84 -23.59 -2.89
N LEU A 145 -7.63 -23.06 -2.59
CA LEU A 145 -6.53 -23.01 -3.53
C LEU A 145 -5.60 -24.19 -3.29
N ASN A 146 -5.32 -24.95 -4.34
CA ASN A 146 -4.37 -26.06 -4.23
C ASN A 146 -2.94 -25.52 -4.18
N SER A 147 -2.21 -25.83 -3.10
CA SER A 147 -0.85 -25.33 -2.85
C SER A 147 0.24 -26.40 -3.11
N ASP A 148 -0.10 -27.59 -3.60
CA ASP A 148 0.81 -28.73 -3.64
C ASP A 148 2.08 -28.49 -4.47
N ASN A 149 2.13 -27.43 -5.28
CA ASN A 149 3.30 -27.00 -6.06
C ASN A 149 3.37 -25.47 -6.19
N ALA A 150 3.17 -24.74 -5.12
CA ALA A 150 3.33 -23.27 -5.16
C ALA A 150 4.79 -22.92 -5.43
N VAL A 151 5.15 -22.78 -6.69
CA VAL A 151 6.42 -22.16 -7.08
C VAL A 151 6.25 -20.67 -6.98
N VAL A 152 6.89 -20.07 -6.00
CA VAL A 152 6.85 -18.64 -5.74
C VAL A 152 8.09 -18.01 -6.37
N THR A 153 8.08 -17.89 -7.71
CA THR A 153 9.08 -17.14 -8.45
C THR A 153 8.51 -15.77 -8.81
N ASP A 154 9.29 -14.73 -8.60
CA ASP A 154 8.95 -13.34 -8.95
C ASP A 154 7.73 -12.75 -8.20
N ALA A 155 7.22 -13.44 -7.20
CA ALA A 155 6.15 -12.94 -6.36
C ALA A 155 6.66 -11.83 -5.44
N ALA A 156 5.85 -10.79 -5.30
CA ALA A 156 6.14 -9.66 -4.44
C ALA A 156 4.92 -9.25 -3.61
N ALA A 157 5.18 -8.89 -2.36
CA ALA A 157 4.24 -8.20 -1.49
C ALA A 157 4.58 -6.71 -1.48
N ARG A 158 3.55 -5.86 -1.67
CA ARG A 158 3.67 -4.40 -1.67
C ARG A 158 2.60 -3.79 -0.79
N ARG A 159 2.94 -2.75 -0.05
CA ARG A 159 1.97 -2.03 0.77
C ARG A 159 0.95 -1.30 -0.11
N GLN A 160 -0.33 -1.36 0.29
CA GLN A 160 -1.41 -0.56 -0.26
C GLN A 160 -1.78 0.54 0.73
N LEU A 161 -1.98 1.75 0.24
CA LEU A 161 -2.48 2.87 1.01
C LEU A 161 -3.76 3.42 0.36
N THR A 162 -4.51 4.16 1.17
CA THR A 162 -5.67 4.92 0.74
C THR A 162 -5.35 6.40 0.89
N VAL A 163 -5.58 7.18 -0.15
CA VAL A 163 -5.69 8.64 -0.04
C VAL A 163 -7.15 9.00 0.03
N SER A 164 -7.52 9.78 1.02
CA SER A 164 -8.86 10.30 1.22
C SER A 164 -8.82 11.82 1.19
N ALA A 165 -9.87 12.45 0.69
CA ALA A 165 -9.96 13.90 0.67
C ALA A 165 -11.39 14.39 0.91
N VAL A 166 -11.51 15.56 1.53
CA VAL A 166 -12.78 16.22 1.82
C VAL A 166 -12.59 17.75 1.62
N THR A 167 -13.62 18.42 1.11
CA THR A 167 -13.65 19.88 1.08
C THR A 167 -14.38 20.43 2.31
N ASP A 168 -13.94 21.54 2.84
CA ASP A 168 -14.60 22.27 3.93
C ASP A 168 -15.74 23.17 3.45
N HIS A 169 -15.87 23.36 2.14
CA HIS A 169 -16.87 24.18 1.47
C HIS A 169 -17.80 23.39 0.58
N THR A 170 -18.96 23.97 0.27
CA THR A 170 -19.96 23.39 -0.65
C THR A 170 -19.46 23.26 -2.09
N THR A 171 -18.37 23.94 -2.44
CA THR A 171 -17.77 23.87 -3.77
C THR A 171 -17.15 22.49 -3.99
N ALA A 172 -17.61 21.78 -5.00
CA ALA A 172 -17.03 20.52 -5.42
C ALA A 172 -15.59 20.74 -5.95
N GLY A 173 -14.70 19.83 -5.59
CA GLY A 173 -13.32 19.80 -6.04
C GLY A 173 -12.96 18.50 -6.72
N GLN A 174 -11.70 18.42 -7.14
CA GLN A 174 -11.10 17.20 -7.64
C GLN A 174 -9.68 17.09 -7.08
N LEU A 175 -9.34 15.93 -6.52
CA LEU A 175 -7.98 15.61 -6.13
C LEU A 175 -7.33 14.78 -7.22
N PHE A 176 -6.16 15.24 -7.68
CA PHE A 176 -5.25 14.46 -8.52
C PHE A 176 -4.10 13.98 -7.65
N ALA A 177 -3.69 12.73 -7.82
CA ALA A 177 -2.57 12.15 -7.09
C ALA A 177 -1.66 11.37 -8.03
N GLN A 178 -0.35 11.55 -7.85
CA GLN A 178 0.69 10.87 -8.62
C GLN A 178 1.83 10.52 -7.68
N GLN A 179 2.21 9.26 -7.66
CA GLN A 179 3.45 8.88 -7.02
C GLN A 179 4.64 9.42 -7.82
N VAL A 180 5.61 9.99 -7.13
CA VAL A 180 6.76 10.63 -7.76
C VAL A 180 8.05 10.24 -7.04
N GLN A 181 9.13 10.12 -7.80
CA GLN A 181 10.47 10.04 -7.26
C GLN A 181 11.10 11.45 -7.34
N ILE A 182 11.68 11.89 -6.23
CA ILE A 182 12.37 13.18 -6.17
C ILE A 182 13.83 12.92 -6.56
N SER A 183 14.21 13.38 -7.75
CA SER A 183 15.61 13.32 -8.19
C SER A 183 16.35 14.58 -7.74
N GLY A 184 17.54 14.44 -7.16
CA GLY A 184 18.45 15.54 -6.87
C GLY A 184 18.81 15.75 -5.39
N VAL A 185 18.64 14.78 -4.53
CA VAL A 185 19.30 14.72 -3.23
C VAL A 185 20.23 13.51 -3.26
N GLN A 186 21.48 13.76 -3.62
CA GLN A 186 22.62 12.89 -3.27
C GLN A 186 23.31 13.50 -2.04
#